data_6c135fb7d7aa2ff772a8f4ebbb255f8c
#
_entry.id   6c135fb7d7aa2ff772a8f4ebbb255f8c
#
_cell.length_a   1.000
_cell.length_b   1.000
_cell.length_c   1.000
_cell.angle_alpha   90.00
_cell.angle_beta   90.00
_cell.angle_gamma   90.00
#
_symmetry.space_group_name_H-M   'P 1'
#
loop_
_entity.id
_entity.type
_entity.pdbx_description
1 polymer ?
#
loop_
_entity_poly.entity_id
_entity_poly.type
_entity_poly.pdbx_seq_one_letter_code
_entity_poly.pdbx_strand_id
1 'polypeptide(L)'
;MGLLSTVLAVGVNLQTHTPVSEVSSTPDSEGYAAVKTERGILRAKKVVYATNAYTAALLPDFEGKIIPVRGICGHIVPTEKPTRSLSNSYIIRQGALEYDYLIPRQDGSIIVGGARSRYFHDKNNWYQNVQDDELIESAESYFDGYMQRMFRGWEESDASTAKVWTGSK
;
A
#
# COMPACT_ATOMS: atom_id res chain seq x y z
N MET A 1 4.94 -9.33 -8.25
CA MET A 1 5.50 -9.17 -9.63
C MET A 1 4.93 -10.19 -10.62
N GLY A 2 4.56 -11.41 -10.21
CA GLY A 2 4.10 -12.47 -11.13
C GLY A 2 2.94 -12.08 -12.06
N LEU A 3 1.84 -11.50 -11.54
CA LEU A 3 0.71 -11.07 -12.38
C LEU A 3 1.11 -10.02 -13.42
N LEU A 4 1.97 -9.07 -13.05
CA LEU A 4 2.45 -8.04 -13.97
C LEU A 4 3.27 -8.66 -15.11
N SER A 5 4.16 -9.59 -14.81
CA SER A 5 4.94 -10.31 -15.82
C SER A 5 4.03 -11.07 -16.79
N THR A 6 2.95 -11.68 -16.29
CA THR A 6 1.99 -12.42 -17.12
C THR A 6 1.25 -11.50 -18.09
N VAL A 7 0.77 -10.33 -17.62
CA VAL A 7 0.04 -9.39 -18.51
C VAL A 7 0.96 -8.74 -19.54
N LEU A 8 2.22 -8.49 -19.20
CA LEU A 8 3.21 -8.01 -20.16
C LEU A 8 3.50 -9.07 -21.25
N ALA A 9 3.57 -10.35 -20.87
CA ALA A 9 3.81 -11.43 -21.82
C ALA A 9 2.69 -11.62 -22.84
N VAL A 10 1.45 -11.21 -22.52
CA VAL A 10 0.31 -11.20 -23.46
C VAL A 10 0.12 -9.87 -24.19
N GLY A 11 1.11 -8.97 -24.15
CA GLY A 11 1.15 -7.77 -24.96
C GLY A 11 0.50 -6.52 -24.35
N VAL A 12 0.22 -6.52 -23.05
CA VAL A 12 -0.26 -5.32 -22.37
C VAL A 12 0.84 -4.25 -22.36
N ASN A 13 0.50 -3.04 -22.82
CA ASN A 13 1.41 -1.90 -22.77
C ASN A 13 1.34 -1.26 -21.37
N LEU A 14 2.41 -1.41 -20.60
CA LEU A 14 2.56 -0.80 -19.27
C LEU A 14 3.45 0.44 -19.36
N GLN A 15 2.92 1.55 -18.88
CA GLN A 15 3.66 2.81 -18.76
C GLN A 15 3.78 3.18 -17.29
N THR A 16 4.94 2.97 -16.69
CA THR A 16 5.28 3.44 -15.34
C THR A 16 5.67 4.91 -15.37
N HIS A 17 5.65 5.59 -14.22
CA HIS A 17 5.98 7.01 -14.10
C HIS A 17 5.22 7.89 -15.10
N THR A 18 3.94 7.55 -15.31
CA THR A 18 3.09 8.23 -16.28
C THR A 18 1.73 8.50 -15.63
N PRO A 19 1.66 9.48 -14.71
CA PRO A 19 0.41 9.83 -14.05
C PRO A 19 -0.60 10.34 -15.07
N VAL A 20 -1.86 9.95 -14.88
CA VAL A 20 -3.00 10.51 -15.61
C VAL A 20 -3.46 11.76 -14.87
N SER A 21 -3.46 12.89 -15.55
CA SER A 21 -3.90 14.19 -15.00
C SER A 21 -5.39 14.47 -15.23
N GLU A 22 -5.96 13.90 -16.29
CA GLU A 22 -7.34 14.16 -16.69
C GLU A 22 -7.88 13.03 -17.56
N VAL A 23 -9.17 12.75 -17.45
CA VAL A 23 -9.92 11.93 -18.40
C VAL A 23 -11.13 12.73 -18.86
N SER A 24 -11.37 12.83 -20.19
CA SER A 24 -12.52 13.57 -20.69
C SER A 24 -13.84 13.00 -20.16
N SER A 25 -14.71 13.87 -19.70
CA SER A 25 -16.04 13.48 -19.18
C SER A 25 -17.00 13.00 -20.27
N THR A 26 -16.77 13.47 -21.52
CA THR A 26 -17.57 13.09 -22.68
C THR A 26 -16.66 12.48 -23.76
N PRO A 27 -17.08 11.37 -24.38
CA PRO A 27 -16.39 10.83 -25.54
C PRO A 27 -16.42 11.80 -26.72
N ASP A 28 -15.44 11.68 -27.63
CA ASP A 28 -15.43 12.37 -28.88
C ASP A 28 -16.49 11.80 -29.85
N SER A 29 -16.58 12.38 -31.08
CA SER A 29 -17.54 11.96 -32.11
C SER A 29 -17.41 10.50 -32.56
N GLU A 30 -16.27 9.87 -32.29
CA GLU A 30 -15.99 8.45 -32.57
C GLU A 30 -16.18 7.56 -31.36
N GLY A 31 -16.61 8.11 -30.21
CA GLY A 31 -16.88 7.39 -28.97
C GLY A 31 -15.64 7.09 -28.13
N TYR A 32 -14.53 7.83 -28.29
CA TYR A 32 -13.33 7.66 -27.50
C TYR A 32 -13.22 8.71 -26.39
N ALA A 33 -12.87 8.28 -25.21
CA ALA A 33 -12.42 9.16 -24.14
C ALA A 33 -10.94 9.54 -24.34
N ALA A 34 -10.59 10.78 -24.03
CA ALA A 34 -9.23 11.28 -24.02
C ALA A 34 -8.64 11.14 -22.61
N VAL A 35 -7.52 10.43 -22.50
CA VAL A 35 -6.75 10.24 -21.27
C VAL A 35 -5.47 11.06 -21.39
N LYS A 36 -5.33 12.10 -20.56
CA LYS A 36 -4.23 13.05 -20.61
C LYS A 36 -3.12 12.68 -19.64
N THR A 37 -1.91 12.66 -20.12
CA THR A 37 -0.69 12.43 -19.36
C THR A 37 0.38 13.45 -19.75
N GLU A 38 1.45 13.57 -18.99
CA GLU A 38 2.61 14.40 -19.34
C GLU A 38 3.29 13.93 -20.64
N ARG A 39 3.13 12.65 -21.00
CA ARG A 39 3.73 12.04 -22.20
C ARG A 39 2.85 12.15 -23.45
N GLY A 40 1.65 12.69 -23.32
CA GLY A 40 0.70 12.88 -24.43
C GLY A 40 -0.72 12.46 -24.07
N ILE A 41 -1.58 12.41 -25.09
CA ILE A 41 -2.99 12.07 -24.95
C ILE A 41 -3.23 10.69 -25.58
N LEU A 42 -3.87 9.80 -24.82
CA LEU A 42 -4.35 8.51 -25.30
C LEU A 42 -5.84 8.59 -25.59
N ARG A 43 -6.29 7.96 -26.68
CA ARG A 43 -7.71 7.79 -26.99
C ARG A 43 -8.14 6.35 -26.66
N ALA A 44 -9.15 6.19 -25.84
CA ALA A 44 -9.60 4.88 -25.39
C ALA A 44 -11.14 4.75 -25.48
N LYS A 45 -11.63 3.62 -25.99
CA LYS A 45 -13.07 3.31 -26.01
C LYS A 45 -13.64 3.04 -24.62
N LYS A 46 -12.80 2.56 -23.71
CA LYS A 46 -13.16 2.28 -22.30
C LYS A 46 -12.00 2.66 -21.41
N VAL A 47 -12.28 3.29 -20.30
CA VAL A 47 -11.31 3.62 -19.25
C VAL A 47 -11.76 2.92 -17.96
N VAL A 48 -10.83 2.20 -17.35
CA VAL A 48 -11.05 1.54 -16.03
C VAL A 48 -10.23 2.30 -14.99
N TYR A 49 -10.91 2.85 -14.00
CA TYR A 49 -10.28 3.52 -12.87
C TYR A 49 -9.98 2.51 -11.78
N ALA A 50 -8.72 2.16 -11.63
CA ALA A 50 -8.22 1.29 -10.57
C ALA A 50 -7.26 2.07 -9.66
N THR A 51 -7.61 3.32 -9.39
CA THR A 51 -6.77 4.35 -8.78
C THR A 51 -6.93 4.45 -7.25
N ASN A 52 -7.73 3.56 -6.65
CA ASN A 52 -7.93 3.43 -5.21
C ASN A 52 -8.12 4.80 -4.52
N ALA A 53 -7.22 5.18 -3.63
CA ALA A 53 -7.24 6.44 -2.89
C ALA A 53 -7.26 7.70 -3.79
N TYR A 54 -6.69 7.61 -4.99
CA TYR A 54 -6.55 8.74 -5.91
C TYR A 54 -7.76 8.91 -6.85
N THR A 55 -8.79 8.08 -6.73
CA THR A 55 -9.93 8.08 -7.65
C THR A 55 -10.65 9.42 -7.71
N ALA A 56 -10.86 10.08 -6.56
CA ALA A 56 -11.54 11.37 -6.48
C ALA A 56 -10.79 12.50 -7.22
N ALA A 57 -9.47 12.39 -7.39
CA ALA A 57 -8.70 13.37 -8.16
C ALA A 57 -9.02 13.35 -9.67
N LEU A 58 -9.48 12.19 -10.19
CA LEU A 58 -9.87 12.02 -11.60
C LEU A 58 -11.38 12.03 -11.80
N LEU A 59 -12.14 11.68 -10.78
CA LEU A 59 -13.60 11.57 -10.78
C LEU A 59 -14.19 12.37 -9.62
N PRO A 60 -14.52 13.66 -9.80
CA PRO A 60 -15.05 14.52 -8.74
C PRO A 60 -16.30 13.99 -8.05
N ASP A 61 -17.13 13.19 -8.72
CA ASP A 61 -18.31 12.55 -8.14
C ASP A 61 -17.99 11.64 -6.94
N PHE A 62 -16.70 11.24 -6.79
CA PHE A 62 -16.23 10.44 -5.66
C PHE A 62 -15.58 11.28 -4.55
N GLU A 63 -15.55 12.59 -4.69
CA GLU A 63 -15.07 13.46 -3.62
C GLU A 63 -15.91 13.26 -2.35
N GLY A 64 -15.26 13.12 -1.22
CA GLY A 64 -15.90 12.81 0.06
C GLY A 64 -16.48 11.38 0.19
N LYS A 65 -16.52 10.59 -0.89
CA LYS A 65 -16.95 9.18 -0.88
C LYS A 65 -15.76 8.23 -0.82
N ILE A 66 -14.70 8.54 -1.57
CA ILE A 66 -13.41 7.84 -1.48
C ILE A 66 -12.41 8.80 -0.85
N ILE A 67 -12.05 8.48 0.39
CA ILE A 67 -11.17 9.32 1.21
C ILE A 67 -9.82 8.63 1.30
N PRO A 68 -8.74 9.25 0.82
CA PRO A 68 -7.41 8.68 0.95
C PRO A 68 -7.02 8.60 2.43
N VAL A 69 -6.47 7.47 2.83
CA VAL A 69 -5.92 7.28 4.17
C VAL A 69 -4.56 6.63 4.06
N ARG A 70 -3.60 7.12 4.85
CA ARG A 70 -2.26 6.55 4.93
C ARG A 70 -2.20 5.44 5.97
N GLY A 71 -1.43 4.42 5.67
CA GLY A 71 -1.02 3.38 6.60
C GLY A 71 0.49 3.20 6.56
N ILE A 72 1.03 2.48 7.52
CA ILE A 72 2.46 2.22 7.65
C ILE A 72 2.73 0.72 7.77
N CYS A 73 3.82 0.27 7.17
CA CYS A 73 4.27 -1.11 7.21
C CYS A 73 5.76 -1.18 7.53
N GLY A 74 6.15 -2.24 8.24
CA GLY A 74 7.53 -2.62 8.45
C GLY A 74 7.86 -3.94 7.77
N HIS A 75 9.05 -4.04 7.22
CA HIS A 75 9.66 -5.27 6.71
C HIS A 75 10.67 -5.77 7.73
N ILE A 76 10.40 -6.90 8.33
CA ILE A 76 11.20 -7.52 9.38
C ILE A 76 11.93 -8.72 8.76
N VAL A 77 13.23 -8.75 8.94
CA VAL A 77 14.11 -9.78 8.34
C VAL A 77 14.89 -10.47 9.46
N PRO A 78 14.71 -11.79 9.65
CA PRO A 78 15.62 -12.58 10.47
C PRO A 78 16.89 -12.89 9.65
N THR A 79 18.05 -12.82 10.29
CA THR A 79 19.31 -13.25 9.68
C THR A 79 19.42 -14.77 9.67
N GLU A 80 18.95 -15.40 10.76
CA GLU A 80 18.84 -16.83 10.88
C GLU A 80 17.40 -17.30 10.81
N LYS A 81 17.18 -18.50 10.27
CA LYS A 81 15.83 -19.07 10.20
C LYS A 81 15.28 -19.27 11.61
N PRO A 82 14.15 -18.66 11.95
CA PRO A 82 13.57 -18.77 13.28
C PRO A 82 13.15 -20.23 13.58
N THR A 83 13.22 -20.63 14.83
CA THR A 83 12.84 -21.95 15.31
C THR A 83 11.40 -22.32 14.92
N ARG A 84 10.53 -21.31 14.83
CA ARG A 84 9.14 -21.46 14.38
C ARG A 84 8.88 -20.49 13.21
N SER A 85 8.79 -21.04 12.01
CA SER A 85 8.33 -20.27 10.84
C SER A 85 6.80 -20.15 10.88
N LEU A 86 6.30 -18.98 10.48
CA LEU A 86 4.88 -18.73 10.33
C LEU A 86 4.42 -19.18 8.95
N SER A 87 3.30 -19.90 8.88
CA SER A 87 2.74 -20.44 7.64
C SER A 87 1.49 -19.72 7.14
N ASN A 88 0.90 -18.86 7.95
CA ASN A 88 -0.34 -18.15 7.64
C ASN A 88 -0.14 -16.64 7.77
N SER A 89 -1.02 -15.87 7.13
CA SER A 89 -1.20 -14.45 7.46
C SER A 89 -2.01 -14.33 8.74
N TYR A 90 -1.75 -13.28 9.51
CA TYR A 90 -2.37 -13.05 10.81
C TYR A 90 -3.00 -11.66 10.86
N ILE A 91 -4.11 -11.57 11.59
CA ILE A 91 -4.65 -10.30 12.08
C ILE A 91 -4.52 -10.37 13.61
N ILE A 92 -3.74 -9.47 14.18
CA ILE A 92 -3.43 -9.41 15.60
C ILE A 92 -4.22 -8.26 16.19
N ARG A 93 -5.28 -8.60 16.92
CA ARG A 93 -6.14 -7.58 17.53
C ARG A 93 -5.53 -7.12 18.85
N GLN A 94 -5.25 -5.83 18.95
CA GLN A 94 -4.68 -5.16 20.11
C GLN A 94 -5.76 -4.48 20.95
N GLY A 95 -6.87 -4.09 20.34
CA GLY A 95 -7.96 -3.39 20.99
C GLY A 95 -9.25 -3.42 20.15
N ALA A 96 -10.26 -2.64 20.57
CA ALA A 96 -11.56 -2.62 19.89
C ALA A 96 -11.47 -2.17 18.43
N LEU A 97 -10.64 -1.17 18.14
CA LEU A 97 -10.44 -0.58 16.81
C LEU A 97 -8.98 -0.64 16.37
N GLU A 98 -8.15 -1.42 17.08
CA GLU A 98 -6.73 -1.51 16.85
C GLU A 98 -6.35 -2.95 16.50
N TYR A 99 -5.73 -3.12 15.35
CA TYR A 99 -5.21 -4.40 14.89
C TYR A 99 -4.00 -4.17 13.99
N ASP A 100 -3.09 -5.13 14.05
CA ASP A 100 -2.01 -5.28 13.09
C ASP A 100 -2.31 -6.43 12.15
N TYR A 101 -1.78 -6.38 10.95
CA TYR A 101 -1.77 -7.50 10.02
C TYR A 101 -0.33 -7.92 9.73
N LEU A 102 -0.12 -9.22 9.59
CA LEU A 102 1.19 -9.81 9.40
C LEU A 102 1.15 -10.84 8.28
N ILE A 103 2.13 -10.73 7.39
CA ILE A 103 2.25 -11.59 6.21
C ILE A 103 3.67 -12.17 6.16
N PRO A 104 3.83 -13.49 6.43
CA PRO A 104 5.10 -14.17 6.20
C PRO A 104 5.38 -14.28 4.70
N ARG A 105 6.63 -14.13 4.33
CA ARG A 105 7.11 -14.30 2.96
C ARG A 105 7.86 -15.61 2.79
N GLN A 106 7.99 -16.05 1.54
CA GLN A 106 8.69 -17.31 1.23
C GLN A 106 10.18 -17.27 1.59
N ASP A 107 10.79 -16.09 1.59
CA ASP A 107 12.17 -15.86 1.99
C ASP A 107 12.40 -15.86 3.52
N GLY A 108 11.34 -16.09 4.30
CA GLY A 108 11.38 -16.07 5.76
C GLY A 108 11.20 -14.69 6.38
N SER A 109 11.19 -13.63 5.59
CA SER A 109 10.92 -12.29 6.07
C SER A 109 9.43 -12.08 6.35
N ILE A 110 9.11 -11.04 7.11
CA ILE A 110 7.76 -10.75 7.59
C ILE A 110 7.39 -9.32 7.21
N ILE A 111 6.21 -9.12 6.65
CA ILE A 111 5.62 -7.80 6.51
C ILE A 111 4.58 -7.62 7.64
N VAL A 112 4.71 -6.54 8.38
CA VAL A 112 3.75 -6.12 9.41
C VAL A 112 3.21 -4.75 9.05
N GLY A 113 1.90 -4.59 9.08
CA GLY A 113 1.26 -3.28 8.94
C GLY A 113 0.26 -3.06 10.07
N GLY A 114 0.04 -1.79 10.43
CA GLY A 114 -0.82 -1.43 11.54
C GLY A 114 -0.30 -0.21 12.29
N ALA A 115 0.18 -0.39 13.53
CA ALA A 115 0.76 0.67 14.37
C ALA A 115 -0.20 1.86 14.63
N ARG A 116 -1.52 1.68 14.53
CA ARG A 116 -2.51 2.77 14.65
C ARG A 116 -2.41 3.54 15.96
N SER A 117 -2.10 2.88 17.07
CA SER A 117 -1.89 3.51 18.38
C SER A 117 -0.85 4.61 18.38
N ARG A 118 0.09 4.58 17.43
CA ARG A 118 1.18 5.53 17.35
C ARG A 118 0.81 6.84 16.65
N TYR A 119 -0.12 6.82 15.70
CA TYR A 119 -0.39 7.99 14.85
C TYR A 119 -1.88 8.34 14.68
N PHE A 120 -2.81 7.47 15.07
CA PHE A 120 -4.23 7.65 14.77
C PHE A 120 -4.86 8.88 15.46
N HIS A 121 -4.30 9.33 16.56
CA HIS A 121 -4.73 10.51 17.31
C HIS A 121 -4.46 11.82 16.56
N ASP A 122 -3.50 11.86 15.64
CA ASP A 122 -3.25 12.99 14.76
C ASP A 122 -3.73 12.69 13.33
N LYS A 123 -4.90 13.22 12.98
CA LYS A 123 -5.53 12.99 11.67
C LYS A 123 -4.69 13.46 10.50
N ASN A 124 -3.86 14.49 10.67
CA ASN A 124 -3.04 15.03 9.59
C ASN A 124 -2.02 14.01 9.08
N ASN A 125 -1.61 13.09 9.93
CA ASN A 125 -0.67 12.03 9.56
C ASN A 125 -1.26 10.99 8.61
N TRP A 126 -2.59 10.82 8.55
CA TRP A 126 -3.17 9.68 7.84
C TRP A 126 -4.48 9.95 7.11
N TYR A 127 -5.30 10.91 7.52
CA TYR A 127 -6.63 11.15 6.96
C TYR A 127 -6.58 12.23 5.88
N GLN A 128 -7.20 12.00 4.73
CA GLN A 128 -7.11 12.87 3.54
C GLN A 128 -5.67 13.22 3.15
N ASN A 129 -4.75 12.27 3.34
CA ASN A 129 -3.34 12.45 3.09
C ASN A 129 -2.86 11.42 2.06
N VAL A 130 -2.22 11.89 0.98
CA VAL A 130 -1.70 11.08 -0.13
C VAL A 130 -0.18 11.13 -0.27
N GLN A 131 0.52 11.67 0.72
CA GLN A 131 1.99 11.82 0.73
C GLN A 131 2.66 10.47 1.04
N ASP A 132 2.71 9.58 0.05
CA ASP A 132 3.27 8.23 0.19
C ASP A 132 4.80 8.21 0.30
N ASP A 133 5.47 9.28 -0.06
CA ASP A 133 6.92 9.48 0.01
C ASP A 133 7.41 9.94 1.39
N GLU A 134 6.51 10.31 2.28
CA GLU A 134 6.82 10.72 3.65
C GLU A 134 6.46 9.61 4.66
N LEU A 135 7.33 9.35 5.62
CA LEU A 135 7.04 8.42 6.71
C LEU A 135 6.06 9.03 7.72
N ILE A 136 5.30 8.16 8.38
CA ILE A 136 4.62 8.49 9.63
C ILE A 136 5.64 8.27 10.76
N GLU A 137 6.46 9.27 11.02
CA GLU A 137 7.62 9.18 11.93
C GLU A 137 7.27 8.64 13.32
N SER A 138 6.12 9.05 13.88
CA SER A 138 5.66 8.59 15.20
C SER A 138 5.44 7.08 15.29
N ALA A 139 5.33 6.39 14.16
CA ALA A 139 5.09 4.96 14.08
C ALA A 139 6.30 4.16 13.55
N GLU A 140 7.38 4.81 13.15
CA GLU A 140 8.54 4.16 12.54
C GLU A 140 9.12 3.07 13.46
N SER A 141 9.42 3.40 14.71
CA SER A 141 10.03 2.49 15.68
C SER A 141 9.07 1.40 16.21
N TYR A 142 7.79 1.44 15.82
CA TYR A 142 6.81 0.45 16.29
C TYR A 142 7.20 -0.99 15.94
N PHE A 143 7.82 -1.17 14.78
CA PHE A 143 8.17 -2.47 14.24
C PHE A 143 9.43 -3.08 14.86
N ASP A 144 10.25 -2.29 15.56
CA ASP A 144 11.48 -2.75 16.19
C ASP A 144 11.17 -3.78 17.28
N GLY A 145 11.77 -4.95 17.18
CA GLY A 145 11.52 -6.06 18.10
C GLY A 145 10.08 -6.58 18.08
N TYR A 146 9.31 -6.31 17.02
CA TYR A 146 7.90 -6.70 16.92
C TYR A 146 7.72 -8.21 17.06
N MET A 147 8.51 -9.00 16.34
CA MET A 147 8.39 -10.46 16.37
C MET A 147 8.71 -11.03 17.74
N GLN A 148 9.74 -10.52 18.39
CA GLN A 148 10.15 -10.94 19.74
C GLN A 148 9.05 -10.67 20.79
N ARG A 149 8.31 -9.56 20.63
CA ARG A 149 7.22 -9.22 21.56
C ARG A 149 5.92 -9.99 21.31
N MET A 150 5.64 -10.35 20.06
CA MET A 150 4.31 -10.83 19.66
C MET A 150 4.22 -12.33 19.42
N PHE A 151 5.33 -13.02 19.20
CA PHE A 151 5.31 -14.42 18.81
C PHE A 151 6.22 -15.30 19.66
N ARG A 152 5.62 -16.35 20.25
CA ARG A 152 6.39 -17.37 20.96
C ARG A 152 7.33 -18.12 20.04
N GLY A 153 8.58 -18.26 20.47
CA GLY A 153 9.65 -18.89 19.71
C GLY A 153 10.39 -17.93 18.79
N TRP A 154 10.15 -16.60 18.98
CA TRP A 154 10.90 -15.53 18.34
C TRP A 154 11.65 -14.65 19.34
N GLU A 155 11.54 -14.95 20.64
CA GLU A 155 12.08 -14.13 21.73
C GLU A 155 13.60 -13.90 21.59
N GLU A 156 14.32 -14.96 21.20
CA GLU A 156 15.77 -14.94 21.00
C GLU A 156 16.18 -14.75 19.54
N SER A 157 15.23 -14.41 18.66
CA SER A 157 15.56 -14.21 17.26
C SER A 157 16.28 -12.88 17.05
N ASP A 158 17.15 -12.85 16.06
CA ASP A 158 17.86 -11.67 15.59
C ASP A 158 17.07 -10.83 14.59
N ALA A 159 15.76 -11.11 14.46
CA ALA A 159 14.89 -10.42 13.52
C ALA A 159 14.85 -8.92 13.79
N SER A 160 15.16 -8.15 12.77
CA SER A 160 15.24 -6.69 12.83
C SER A 160 14.42 -6.03 11.74
N THR A 161 14.04 -4.77 11.95
CA THR A 161 13.33 -3.95 10.96
C THR A 161 14.30 -3.50 9.88
N ALA A 162 14.19 -4.07 8.70
CA ALA A 162 15.03 -3.72 7.56
C ALA A 162 14.54 -2.49 6.79
N LYS A 163 13.22 -2.25 6.79
CA LYS A 163 12.60 -1.11 6.09
C LYS A 163 11.23 -0.79 6.68
N VAL A 164 10.90 0.49 6.71
CA VAL A 164 9.56 1.01 7.00
C VAL A 164 9.11 1.87 5.82
N TRP A 165 7.82 1.84 5.48
CA TRP A 165 7.24 2.70 4.46
C TRP A 165 5.77 3.01 4.77
N THR A 166 5.29 4.12 4.22
CA THR A 166 3.87 4.48 4.20
C THR A 166 3.25 4.18 2.84
N GLY A 167 1.94 4.10 2.80
CA GLY A 167 1.19 3.96 1.56
C GLY A 167 -0.26 4.38 1.76
N SER A 168 -0.84 5.00 0.73
CA SER A 168 -2.24 5.44 0.71
C SER A 168 -3.15 4.36 0.15
N LYS A 169 -4.39 4.30 0.67
CA LYS A 169 -5.46 3.39 0.23
C LYS A 169 -6.80 4.14 0.14
#